data_be400b5403ebf174ea2b96cffb307fe8
#
_entry.id   be400b5403ebf174ea2b96cffb307fe8
#
_cell.length_a   1.000
_cell.length_b   1.000
_cell.length_c   1.000
_cell.angle_alpha   90.00
_cell.angle_beta   90.00
_cell.angle_gamma   90.00
#
_symmetry.space_group_name_H-M   'P 1'
#
loop_
_entity.id
_entity.type
_entity.pdbx_description
1 polymer ?
#
loop_
_entity_poly.entity_id
_entity_poly.type
_entity_poly.pdbx_seq_one_letter_code
_entity_poly.pdbx_strand_id
1 'polypeptide(L)'
;MKKTMLIVAVLIAGIIGCSKSGQDDVSESKVDNKQEVSNISENNMQNHNSNENYETSLKKRIEDIQKEVQPGLDSGVTADMNNAVSKQEELLEEEMKKIYSLIEAKLSDSEKEKLKKEQEDWKKEVEKNADEAAKEAEGGTISGVMGGNAWVSEMEKRVLELAKRYDLLNKK
;
A
#
# COMPACT_ATOMS: atom_id res chain seq x y z
N MET A 1 3.83 -35.09 16.68
CA MET A 1 4.76 -34.52 15.69
C MET A 1 4.80 -33.02 15.93
N LYS A 2 5.93 -32.50 16.40
CA LYS A 2 6.08 -31.11 16.83
C LYS A 2 6.33 -30.24 15.58
N LYS A 3 5.40 -29.31 15.26
CA LYS A 3 5.61 -28.30 14.23
C LYS A 3 6.37 -27.14 14.85
N THR A 4 7.59 -26.96 14.41
CA THR A 4 8.45 -25.82 14.75
C THR A 4 7.95 -24.57 14.02
N MET A 5 7.52 -23.59 14.81
CA MET A 5 7.11 -22.27 14.37
C MET A 5 8.37 -21.41 14.12
N LEU A 6 8.60 -21.04 12.88
CA LEU A 6 9.73 -20.23 12.47
C LEU A 6 9.31 -18.76 12.56
N ILE A 7 9.75 -18.10 13.64
CA ILE A 7 9.56 -16.66 13.83
C ILE A 7 10.64 -15.96 13.02
N VAL A 8 10.27 -15.28 11.95
CA VAL A 8 11.15 -14.37 11.22
C VAL A 8 11.07 -13.00 11.88
N ALA A 9 12.06 -12.71 12.75
CA ALA A 9 12.27 -11.37 13.28
C ALA A 9 13.05 -10.55 12.25
N VAL A 10 12.42 -9.55 11.66
CA VAL A 10 13.10 -8.56 10.81
C VAL A 10 13.73 -7.52 11.72
N LEU A 11 15.04 -7.65 11.94
CA LEU A 11 15.88 -6.64 12.59
C LEU A 11 16.27 -5.57 11.57
N ILE A 12 15.76 -4.37 11.74
CA ILE A 12 16.26 -3.19 11.04
C ILE A 12 17.55 -2.74 11.75
N ALA A 13 18.71 -3.08 11.19
CA ALA A 13 19.98 -2.55 11.63
C ALA A 13 20.37 -1.38 10.73
N GLY A 14 20.39 -0.18 11.30
CA GLY A 14 20.97 1.01 10.68
C GLY A 14 22.50 0.86 10.58
N ILE A 15 23.03 1.18 9.41
CA ILE A 15 24.46 1.31 9.22
C ILE A 15 24.79 2.75 8.87
N ILE A 16 25.34 3.46 9.86
CA ILE A 16 26.12 4.68 9.65
C ILE A 16 27.57 4.20 9.53
N GLY A 17 28.20 4.50 8.41
CA GLY A 17 29.61 4.20 8.22
C GLY A 17 30.23 5.09 7.16
N CYS A 18 30.81 6.20 7.58
CA CYS A 18 31.80 6.96 6.80
C CYS A 18 33.11 6.18 6.70
N SER A 19 33.73 6.08 5.52
CA SER A 19 35.18 6.16 5.40
C SER A 19 35.62 6.56 3.99
N LYS A 20 36.67 7.42 4.00
CA LYS A 20 37.34 8.11 2.91
C LYS A 20 38.33 7.20 2.18
N SER A 21 38.53 7.47 0.91
CA SER A 21 39.76 7.81 0.16
C SER A 21 39.98 6.95 -1.08
N GLY A 22 40.33 7.62 -2.18
CA GLY A 22 40.92 7.05 -3.39
C GLY A 22 40.45 7.80 -4.65
N GLN A 23 41.29 8.79 -5.04
CA GLN A 23 41.24 9.49 -6.32
C GLN A 23 41.50 8.53 -7.47
N ASP A 24 40.76 8.64 -8.58
CA ASP A 24 41.33 8.95 -9.89
C ASP A 24 40.22 9.23 -10.93
N ASP A 25 40.51 10.21 -11.67
CA ASP A 25 39.99 11.00 -12.74
C ASP A 25 39.37 10.25 -13.92
N VAL A 26 38.38 10.88 -14.58
CA VAL A 26 38.17 11.18 -16.00
C VAL A 26 36.70 11.07 -16.44
N SER A 27 36.22 12.26 -16.89
CA SER A 27 35.27 12.52 -17.96
C SER A 27 33.77 12.50 -17.68
N GLU A 28 33.32 13.67 -17.63
CA GLU A 28 32.09 14.37 -17.95
C GLU A 28 31.10 13.68 -18.94
N SER A 29 29.87 13.42 -18.50
CA SER A 29 28.71 13.86 -19.28
C SER A 29 27.51 14.02 -18.31
N LYS A 30 27.10 15.27 -18.15
CA LYS A 30 25.89 15.68 -17.43
C LYS A 30 24.65 15.15 -18.17
N VAL A 31 23.78 14.46 -17.46
CA VAL A 31 22.34 14.53 -17.67
C VAL A 31 21.70 14.72 -16.31
N ASP A 32 21.33 15.94 -16.02
CA ASP A 32 20.43 16.33 -14.95
C ASP A 32 19.04 15.72 -15.23
N ASN A 33 18.60 14.80 -14.43
CA ASN A 33 17.19 14.51 -14.28
C ASN A 33 16.90 13.89 -12.89
N LYS A 34 16.95 14.74 -11.88
CA LYS A 34 16.58 14.34 -10.52
C LYS A 34 15.93 15.52 -9.82
N GLN A 35 14.69 15.83 -10.26
CA GLN A 35 13.84 16.77 -9.50
C GLN A 35 12.43 16.90 -10.13
N GLU A 36 11.61 15.85 -10.10
CA GLU A 36 10.17 16.02 -10.39
C GLU A 36 9.24 14.99 -9.73
N VAL A 37 9.72 14.11 -8.87
CA VAL A 37 8.86 13.06 -8.28
C VAL A 37 8.39 13.36 -6.86
N SER A 38 8.97 14.36 -6.18
CA SER A 38 8.62 14.67 -4.77
C SER A 38 7.49 15.71 -4.57
N ASN A 39 7.00 16.37 -5.64
CA ASN A 39 6.06 17.48 -5.50
C ASN A 39 4.58 17.11 -5.77
N ILE A 40 4.27 15.87 -6.13
CA ILE A 40 2.88 15.46 -6.41
C ILE A 40 2.17 14.98 -5.15
N SER A 41 2.93 14.47 -4.15
CA SER A 41 2.32 13.90 -2.93
C SER A 41 1.88 14.95 -1.90
N GLU A 42 2.52 16.12 -1.86
CA GLU A 42 2.21 17.14 -0.82
C GLU A 42 1.11 18.12 -1.23
N ASN A 43 0.87 18.35 -2.52
CA ASN A 43 -0.14 19.29 -2.98
C ASN A 43 -1.58 18.76 -3.00
N ASN A 44 -1.80 17.46 -2.79
CA ASN A 44 -3.15 16.88 -2.77
C ASN A 44 -3.80 16.86 -1.36
N MET A 45 -3.07 17.32 -0.32
CA MET A 45 -3.60 17.36 1.06
C MET A 45 -4.48 18.58 1.36
N GLN A 46 -4.52 19.61 0.51
CA GLN A 46 -5.16 20.89 0.86
C GLN A 46 -6.43 21.26 0.10
N ASN A 47 -6.93 20.40 -0.78
CA ASN A 47 -8.19 20.70 -1.48
C ASN A 47 -9.33 19.79 -1.04
N HIS A 48 -9.53 19.69 0.29
CA HIS A 48 -10.74 19.09 0.82
C HIS A 48 -11.87 20.13 0.68
N ASN A 49 -12.59 20.01 -0.41
CA ASN A 49 -13.84 20.77 -0.60
C ASN A 49 -14.73 20.44 0.61
N SER A 50 -15.01 21.42 1.47
CA SER A 50 -15.61 21.27 2.81
C SER A 50 -17.02 20.64 2.82
N ASN A 51 -17.47 20.11 1.69
CA ASN A 51 -18.80 19.52 1.50
C ASN A 51 -18.77 18.07 0.99
N GLU A 52 -17.61 17.49 0.68
CA GLU A 52 -17.48 16.11 0.21
C GLU A 52 -17.04 15.20 1.36
N ASN A 53 -17.71 14.05 1.56
CA ASN A 53 -17.29 13.11 2.58
C ASN A 53 -15.99 12.39 2.15
N TYR A 54 -15.25 11.88 3.12
CA TYR A 54 -13.95 11.25 2.87
C TYR A 54 -14.07 10.01 1.99
N GLU A 55 -15.13 9.22 2.17
CA GLU A 55 -15.43 8.03 1.36
C GLU A 55 -15.53 8.39 -0.14
N THR A 56 -16.24 9.46 -0.49
CA THR A 56 -16.39 9.89 -1.89
C THR A 56 -15.07 10.36 -2.47
N SER A 57 -14.31 11.13 -1.73
CA SER A 57 -12.98 11.60 -2.13
C SER A 57 -12.00 10.41 -2.31
N LEU A 58 -12.05 9.43 -1.41
CA LEU A 58 -11.22 8.23 -1.49
C LEU A 58 -11.59 7.36 -2.71
N LYS A 59 -12.87 7.21 -3.04
CA LYS A 59 -13.30 6.50 -4.27
C LYS A 59 -12.65 7.08 -5.51
N LYS A 60 -12.61 8.40 -5.64
CA LYS A 60 -11.94 9.06 -6.78
C LYS A 60 -10.44 8.74 -6.82
N ARG A 61 -9.76 8.77 -5.66
CA ARG A 61 -8.33 8.42 -5.60
C ARG A 61 -8.08 6.95 -5.97
N ILE A 62 -8.95 6.03 -5.55
CA ILE A 62 -8.86 4.62 -5.95
C ILE A 62 -9.06 4.47 -7.46
N GLU A 63 -10.03 5.17 -8.06
CA GLU A 63 -10.21 5.18 -9.52
C GLU A 63 -8.97 5.73 -10.25
N ASP A 64 -8.31 6.73 -9.71
CA ASP A 64 -7.09 7.30 -10.29
C ASP A 64 -5.90 6.33 -10.14
N ILE A 65 -5.77 5.63 -9.02
CA ILE A 65 -4.80 4.53 -8.83
C ILE A 65 -5.05 3.43 -9.87
N GLN A 66 -6.29 2.98 -10.04
CA GLN A 66 -6.64 1.95 -11.03
C GLN A 66 -6.28 2.37 -12.45
N LYS A 67 -6.56 3.63 -12.83
CA LYS A 67 -6.17 4.17 -14.15
C LYS A 67 -4.65 4.20 -14.33
N GLU A 68 -3.89 4.53 -13.29
CA GLU A 68 -2.43 4.59 -13.33
C GLU A 68 -1.82 3.21 -13.61
N VAL A 69 -2.34 2.15 -12.96
CA VAL A 69 -1.78 0.80 -13.08
C VAL A 69 -2.34 -0.02 -14.24
N GLN A 70 -3.51 0.37 -14.79
CA GLN A 70 -4.20 -0.38 -15.84
C GLN A 70 -3.33 -0.74 -17.04
N PRO A 71 -2.48 0.16 -17.60
CA PRO A 71 -1.63 -0.21 -18.73
C PRO A 71 -0.68 -1.38 -18.43
N GLY A 72 -0.18 -1.48 -17.21
CA GLY A 72 0.65 -2.60 -16.77
C GLY A 72 -0.15 -3.90 -16.62
N LEU A 73 -1.36 -3.83 -16.09
CA LEU A 73 -2.26 -4.98 -15.97
C LEU A 73 -2.68 -5.52 -17.34
N ASP A 74 -2.89 -4.65 -18.33
CA ASP A 74 -3.32 -5.01 -19.69
C ASP A 74 -2.17 -5.38 -20.63
N SER A 75 -0.92 -5.30 -20.18
CA SER A 75 0.28 -5.52 -21.03
C SER A 75 0.38 -6.94 -21.58
N GLY A 76 -0.25 -7.94 -20.93
CA GLY A 76 -0.08 -9.35 -21.24
C GLY A 76 1.30 -9.92 -20.84
N VAL A 77 2.18 -9.11 -20.27
CA VAL A 77 3.50 -9.50 -19.76
C VAL A 77 3.43 -9.68 -18.25
N THR A 78 3.67 -10.90 -17.76
CA THR A 78 3.53 -11.21 -16.33
C THR A 78 4.37 -10.29 -15.43
N ALA A 79 5.58 -9.91 -15.85
CA ALA A 79 6.43 -9.01 -15.10
C ALA A 79 5.79 -7.61 -14.93
N ASP A 80 5.21 -7.08 -16.01
CA ASP A 80 4.53 -5.77 -15.98
C ASP A 80 3.27 -5.82 -15.14
N MET A 81 2.49 -6.91 -15.26
CA MET A 81 1.32 -7.14 -14.40
C MET A 81 1.70 -7.22 -12.93
N ASN A 82 2.76 -7.96 -12.56
CA ASN A 82 3.23 -7.99 -11.17
C ASN A 82 3.68 -6.60 -10.67
N ASN A 83 4.39 -5.83 -11.49
CA ASN A 83 4.79 -4.47 -11.15
C ASN A 83 3.57 -3.56 -10.93
N ALA A 84 2.56 -3.67 -11.78
CA ALA A 84 1.32 -2.91 -11.67
C ALA A 84 0.55 -3.25 -10.38
N VAL A 85 0.41 -4.55 -10.06
CA VAL A 85 -0.21 -5.02 -8.82
C VAL A 85 0.56 -4.49 -7.60
N SER A 86 1.89 -4.62 -7.57
CA SER A 86 2.71 -4.13 -6.46
C SER A 86 2.61 -2.61 -6.29
N LYS A 87 2.52 -1.87 -7.40
CA LYS A 87 2.29 -0.41 -7.36
C LYS A 87 0.93 -0.06 -6.79
N GLN A 88 -0.11 -0.80 -7.16
CA GLN A 88 -1.46 -0.62 -6.63
C GLN A 88 -1.52 -0.92 -5.12
N GLU A 89 -0.87 -1.99 -4.68
CA GLU A 89 -0.73 -2.32 -3.25
C GLU A 89 -0.08 -1.17 -2.47
N GLU A 90 1.05 -0.65 -2.94
CA GLU A 90 1.78 0.45 -2.31
C GLU A 90 0.87 1.69 -2.12
N LEU A 91 0.17 2.11 -3.18
CA LEU A 91 -0.70 3.28 -3.15
C LEU A 91 -1.93 3.08 -2.23
N LEU A 92 -2.51 1.88 -2.23
CA LEU A 92 -3.61 1.56 -1.32
C LEU A 92 -3.16 1.44 0.14
N GLU A 93 -1.95 0.94 0.40
CA GLU A 93 -1.35 0.97 1.76
C GLU A 93 -1.19 2.39 2.28
N GLU A 94 -0.77 3.33 1.44
CA GLU A 94 -0.68 4.73 1.83
C GLU A 94 -2.05 5.30 2.22
N GLU A 95 -3.09 5.04 1.42
CA GLU A 95 -4.45 5.46 1.73
C GLU A 95 -4.96 4.80 3.02
N MET A 96 -4.66 3.52 3.24
CA MET A 96 -5.01 2.81 4.47
C MET A 96 -4.34 3.43 5.69
N LYS A 97 -3.05 3.73 5.62
CA LYS A 97 -2.31 4.38 6.71
C LYS A 97 -2.90 5.75 7.04
N LYS A 98 -3.24 6.55 6.02
CA LYS A 98 -3.88 7.87 6.19
C LYS A 98 -5.21 7.75 6.92
N ILE A 99 -6.13 6.93 6.42
CA ILE A 99 -7.47 6.81 7.00
C ILE A 99 -7.44 6.19 8.40
N TYR A 100 -6.56 5.21 8.62
CA TYR A 100 -6.37 4.58 9.92
C TYR A 100 -5.96 5.61 10.98
N SER A 101 -4.95 6.44 10.69
CA SER A 101 -4.49 7.51 11.58
C SER A 101 -5.59 8.55 11.88
N LEU A 102 -6.40 8.90 10.87
CA LEU A 102 -7.53 9.81 11.04
C LEU A 102 -8.60 9.25 11.98
N ILE A 103 -8.86 7.95 11.91
CA ILE A 103 -9.80 7.27 12.81
C ILE A 103 -9.21 7.21 14.22
N GLU A 104 -7.95 6.80 14.37
CA GLU A 104 -7.28 6.69 15.69
C GLU A 104 -7.31 8.01 16.45
N ALA A 105 -7.13 9.14 15.76
CA ALA A 105 -7.18 10.47 16.37
C ALA A 105 -8.54 10.81 17.01
N LYS A 106 -9.60 10.05 16.70
CA LYS A 106 -10.97 10.27 17.19
C LYS A 106 -11.45 9.22 18.19
N LEU A 107 -10.66 8.18 18.41
CA LEU A 107 -11.03 7.05 19.25
C LEU A 107 -10.41 7.16 20.65
N SER A 108 -11.09 6.62 21.64
CA SER A 108 -10.54 6.34 22.97
C SER A 108 -9.51 5.19 22.88
N ASP A 109 -8.64 5.06 23.88
CA ASP A 109 -7.61 4.02 23.89
C ASP A 109 -8.19 2.61 23.79
N SER A 110 -9.32 2.34 24.45
CA SER A 110 -10.02 1.05 24.34
C SER A 110 -10.55 0.78 22.93
N GLU A 111 -10.98 1.82 22.20
CA GLU A 111 -11.47 1.69 20.82
C GLU A 111 -10.32 1.54 19.83
N LYS A 112 -9.17 2.18 20.09
CA LYS A 112 -7.94 1.96 19.29
C LYS A 112 -7.47 0.52 19.37
N GLU A 113 -7.46 -0.09 20.56
CA GLU A 113 -7.08 -1.50 20.70
C GLU A 113 -8.05 -2.43 19.95
N LYS A 114 -9.34 -2.12 19.93
CA LYS A 114 -10.31 -2.87 19.10
C LYS A 114 -10.03 -2.72 17.63
N LEU A 115 -9.82 -1.48 17.15
CA LEU A 115 -9.51 -1.20 15.75
C LEU A 115 -8.23 -1.93 15.30
N LYS A 116 -7.19 -1.91 16.14
CA LYS A 116 -5.94 -2.63 15.91
C LYS A 116 -6.17 -4.13 15.76
N LYS A 117 -6.93 -4.73 16.66
CA LYS A 117 -7.26 -6.15 16.56
C LYS A 117 -8.08 -6.48 15.32
N GLU A 118 -9.08 -5.67 14.99
CA GLU A 118 -9.85 -5.82 13.75
C GLU A 118 -8.94 -5.80 12.51
N GLN A 119 -7.94 -4.91 12.49
CA GLN A 119 -6.99 -4.80 11.38
C GLN A 119 -6.04 -6.01 11.29
N GLU A 120 -5.58 -6.52 12.44
CA GLU A 120 -4.74 -7.73 12.51
C GLU A 120 -5.51 -8.97 12.04
N ASP A 121 -6.77 -9.11 12.45
CA ASP A 121 -7.60 -10.25 12.07
C ASP A 121 -7.98 -10.18 10.58
N TRP A 122 -8.35 -9.00 10.07
CA TRP A 122 -8.56 -8.75 8.64
C TRP A 122 -7.32 -9.12 7.81
N LYS A 123 -6.13 -8.67 8.22
CA LYS A 123 -4.90 -8.96 7.50
C LYS A 123 -4.64 -10.45 7.34
N LYS A 124 -4.84 -11.23 8.41
CA LYS A 124 -4.67 -12.70 8.37
C LYS A 124 -5.65 -13.38 7.40
N GLU A 125 -6.89 -12.90 7.36
CA GLU A 125 -7.91 -13.42 6.45
C GLU A 125 -7.56 -13.12 4.98
N VAL A 126 -7.13 -11.89 4.71
CA VAL A 126 -6.73 -11.47 3.36
C VAL A 126 -5.48 -12.21 2.89
N GLU A 127 -4.46 -12.38 3.74
CA GLU A 127 -3.27 -13.19 3.44
C GLU A 127 -3.67 -14.61 3.01
N LYS A 128 -4.59 -15.23 3.75
CA LYS A 128 -5.09 -16.56 3.40
C LYS A 128 -5.79 -16.58 2.05
N ASN A 129 -6.68 -15.62 1.78
CA ASN A 129 -7.41 -15.55 0.53
C ASN A 129 -6.48 -15.28 -0.68
N ALA A 130 -5.48 -14.43 -0.51
CA ALA A 130 -4.45 -14.18 -1.52
C ALA A 130 -3.61 -15.42 -1.82
N ASP A 131 -3.22 -16.17 -0.78
CA ASP A 131 -2.50 -17.44 -0.92
C ASP A 131 -3.35 -18.51 -1.64
N GLU A 132 -4.65 -18.56 -1.38
CA GLU A 132 -5.58 -19.48 -2.06
C GLU A 132 -5.69 -19.10 -3.54
N ALA A 133 -5.88 -17.81 -3.86
CA ALA A 133 -5.92 -17.33 -5.25
C ALA A 133 -4.61 -17.59 -6.01
N ALA A 134 -3.45 -17.43 -5.36
CA ALA A 134 -2.16 -17.74 -5.94
C ALA A 134 -2.01 -19.26 -6.25
N LYS A 135 -2.55 -20.13 -5.40
CA LYS A 135 -2.51 -21.60 -5.60
C LYS A 135 -3.38 -22.06 -6.78
N GLU A 136 -4.49 -21.37 -7.06
CA GLU A 136 -5.36 -21.69 -8.21
C GLU A 136 -4.62 -21.55 -9.56
N ALA A 137 -3.54 -20.77 -9.62
CA ALA A 137 -2.68 -20.67 -10.80
C ALA A 137 -1.74 -21.89 -11.00
N GLU A 138 -1.88 -22.97 -10.20
CA GLU A 138 -1.10 -24.20 -10.29
C GLU A 138 0.43 -23.98 -10.31
N GLY A 139 0.91 -22.92 -9.65
CA GLY A 139 2.34 -22.58 -9.55
C GLY A 139 2.93 -21.92 -10.81
N GLY A 140 2.12 -21.49 -11.76
CA GLY A 140 2.56 -20.74 -12.93
C GLY A 140 3.08 -19.33 -12.59
N THR A 141 3.74 -18.67 -13.55
CA THR A 141 4.27 -17.31 -13.38
C THR A 141 3.20 -16.27 -13.08
N ILE A 142 1.95 -16.55 -13.40
CA ILE A 142 0.77 -15.72 -13.12
C ILE A 142 0.30 -15.77 -11.65
N SER A 143 0.79 -16.74 -10.88
CA SER A 143 0.42 -16.96 -9.48
C SER A 143 0.55 -15.69 -8.62
N GLY A 144 1.66 -14.96 -8.78
CA GLY A 144 1.89 -13.69 -8.08
C GLY A 144 0.83 -12.62 -8.44
N VAL A 145 0.46 -12.53 -9.72
CA VAL A 145 -0.58 -11.59 -10.17
C VAL A 145 -1.94 -11.96 -9.58
N MET A 146 -2.30 -13.26 -9.55
CA MET A 146 -3.59 -13.70 -8.99
C MET A 146 -3.68 -13.44 -7.49
N GLY A 147 -2.64 -13.82 -6.73
CA GLY A 147 -2.59 -13.56 -5.30
C GLY A 147 -2.60 -12.06 -4.97
N GLY A 148 -1.78 -11.28 -5.67
CA GLY A 148 -1.73 -9.83 -5.50
C GLY A 148 -3.04 -9.13 -5.86
N ASN A 149 -3.71 -9.52 -6.94
CA ASN A 149 -5.03 -8.97 -7.28
C ASN A 149 -6.10 -9.30 -6.22
N ALA A 150 -6.06 -10.50 -5.65
CA ALA A 150 -6.96 -10.85 -4.54
C ALA A 150 -6.68 -9.97 -3.31
N TRP A 151 -5.40 -9.76 -2.97
CA TRP A 151 -4.98 -8.85 -1.91
C TRP A 151 -5.46 -7.42 -2.15
N VAL A 152 -5.20 -6.85 -3.33
CA VAL A 152 -5.62 -5.50 -3.74
C VAL A 152 -7.13 -5.32 -3.62
N SER A 153 -7.90 -6.30 -4.10
CA SER A 153 -9.37 -6.25 -4.02
C SER A 153 -9.88 -6.13 -2.57
N GLU A 154 -9.27 -6.86 -1.64
CA GLU A 154 -9.63 -6.78 -0.22
C GLU A 154 -9.13 -5.46 0.42
N MET A 155 -7.97 -4.95 0.00
CA MET A 155 -7.49 -3.64 0.44
C MET A 155 -8.44 -2.51 0.02
N GLU A 156 -8.92 -2.49 -1.22
CA GLU A 156 -9.88 -1.50 -1.70
C GLU A 156 -11.16 -1.50 -0.86
N LYS A 157 -11.71 -2.68 -0.57
CA LYS A 157 -12.89 -2.82 0.31
C LYS A 157 -12.61 -2.27 1.69
N ARG A 158 -11.45 -2.62 2.27
CA ARG A 158 -11.10 -2.22 3.63
C ARG A 158 -10.89 -0.73 3.77
N VAL A 159 -10.18 -0.08 2.84
CA VAL A 159 -9.97 1.37 2.92
C VAL A 159 -11.29 2.13 2.79
N LEU A 160 -12.23 1.67 1.97
CA LEU A 160 -13.56 2.26 1.84
C LEU A 160 -14.42 2.04 3.10
N GLU A 161 -14.34 0.87 3.73
CA GLU A 161 -15.00 0.61 5.01
C GLU A 161 -14.48 1.57 6.10
N LEU A 162 -13.16 1.73 6.20
CA LEU A 162 -12.54 2.65 7.13
C LEU A 162 -12.93 4.11 6.84
N ALA A 163 -12.97 4.50 5.57
CA ALA A 163 -13.41 5.84 5.16
C ALA A 163 -14.85 6.14 5.59
N LYS A 164 -15.75 5.20 5.37
CA LYS A 164 -17.14 5.29 5.84
C LYS A 164 -17.23 5.38 7.37
N ARG A 165 -16.42 4.61 8.10
CA ARG A 165 -16.32 4.69 9.57
C ARG A 165 -15.86 6.08 10.01
N TYR A 166 -14.84 6.64 9.36
CA TYR A 166 -14.37 7.99 9.64
C TYR A 166 -15.45 9.05 9.42
N ASP A 167 -16.18 8.98 8.31
CA ASP A 167 -17.27 9.92 8.02
C ASP A 167 -18.40 9.84 9.06
N LEU A 168 -18.69 8.66 9.60
CA LEU A 168 -19.66 8.48 10.68
C LEU A 168 -19.17 9.08 12.01
N LEU A 169 -17.87 9.01 12.30
CA LEU A 169 -17.28 9.63 13.48
C LEU A 169 -17.29 11.17 13.40
N ASN A 170 -17.27 11.73 12.20
CA ASN A 170 -17.34 13.19 11.99
C ASN A 170 -18.77 13.77 12.05
N LYS A 171 -19.80 12.93 12.02
CA LYS A 171 -21.21 13.37 12.11
C LYS A 171 -21.73 13.47 13.55
N LYS A 172 -20.92 13.02 14.51
CA LYS A 172 -21.23 13.11 15.95
C LYS A 172 -20.66 14.39 16.53
#